data_7c5e529773d7054af3a61621dfbd9f29
#
_entry.id   7c5e529773d7054af3a61621dfbd9f29
#
_cell.length_a   1.000
_cell.length_b   1.000
_cell.length_c   1.000
_cell.angle_alpha   90.00
_cell.angle_beta   90.00
_cell.angle_gamma   90.00
#
_symmetry.space_group_name_H-M   'P 1'
#
loop_
_entity.id
_entity.type
_entity.pdbx_description
1 polymer ?
#
loop_
_entity_poly.entity_id
_entity_poly.type
_entity_poly.pdbx_seq_one_letter_code
_entity_poly.pdbx_strand_id
1 'polypeptide(L)'
;LLTEVIYENRLKPFTFSTGLNNSYKYIKNDYHGNASSLTKTNNNRLYAFAEIKGMLQPFSYTLGVGASYIHYTQNGHRYNFWTFHPKASLTYQISNSMQLSYTFGMQDKVSRIAMTSDATIRTNSMEWTVGNPDLKPSHDMEHRLRVSYNTSRLQTFVEGYYKQCLKPNMAHYERTDGNKFLYTQINQKEIDALDVYAYASYWLLPEKLQIAANGGIYRCFNFGYDYTHCYTSWFYAGSITAYLGKFTLQGYVDNGNRFLEGESKGYNGAYSVLKASYTWRDWQFSLSWANPFKSNYKSYENELLNRNIYKHTVGYSKANGNLISLNISWRLSRGSKHKSAEKRINLRDTDNGIIK
;
A
#
# COMPACT_ATOMS: atom_id res chain seq x y z
N LEU A 1 7.98 -1.51 -23.12
CA LEU A 1 6.96 -2.22 -23.89
C LEU A 1 6.15 -3.08 -22.93
N LEU A 2 4.83 -2.98 -23.00
CA LEU A 2 3.92 -3.82 -22.22
C LEU A 2 2.93 -4.47 -23.20
N THR A 3 2.76 -5.78 -23.10
CA THR A 3 1.78 -6.57 -23.86
C THR A 3 0.98 -7.41 -22.90
N GLU A 4 -0.33 -7.42 -23.05
CA GLU A 4 -1.24 -8.22 -22.23
C GLU A 4 -2.32 -8.86 -23.11
N VAL A 5 -2.56 -10.15 -22.87
CA VAL A 5 -3.64 -10.91 -23.51
C VAL A 5 -4.41 -11.61 -22.40
N ILE A 6 -5.72 -11.43 -22.37
CA ILE A 6 -6.63 -12.09 -21.42
C ILE A 6 -7.73 -12.78 -22.22
N TYR A 7 -7.94 -14.05 -21.90
CA TYR A 7 -9.07 -14.84 -22.37
C TYR A 7 -10.01 -15.13 -21.21
N GLU A 8 -11.30 -14.87 -21.40
CA GLU A 8 -12.35 -15.17 -20.43
C GLU A 8 -13.47 -15.98 -21.12
N ASN A 9 -13.85 -17.09 -20.52
CA ASN A 9 -14.97 -17.92 -20.96
C ASN A 9 -15.94 -18.14 -19.79
N ARG A 10 -17.22 -17.83 -20.03
CA ARG A 10 -18.31 -18.01 -19.07
C ARG A 10 -18.97 -19.36 -19.30
N LEU A 11 -18.52 -20.33 -18.53
CA LEU A 11 -19.10 -21.65 -18.47
C LEU A 11 -20.08 -21.68 -17.29
N LYS A 12 -21.27 -22.29 -17.48
CA LYS A 12 -22.16 -22.55 -16.33
C LYS A 12 -21.66 -23.81 -15.59
N PRO A 13 -21.32 -23.77 -14.28
CA PRO A 13 -21.62 -22.74 -13.25
C PRO A 13 -20.45 -21.78 -12.92
N PHE A 14 -19.37 -21.73 -13.68
CA PHE A 14 -18.20 -20.90 -13.37
C PHE A 14 -17.70 -20.11 -14.57
N THR A 15 -16.88 -19.12 -14.32
CA THR A 15 -16.12 -18.39 -15.34
C THR A 15 -14.66 -18.79 -15.22
N PHE A 16 -14.07 -19.18 -16.33
CA PHE A 16 -12.64 -19.43 -16.46
C PHE A 16 -11.96 -18.22 -17.10
N SER A 17 -10.86 -17.78 -16.54
CA SER A 17 -10.04 -16.70 -17.08
C SER A 17 -8.58 -17.15 -17.12
N THR A 18 -7.88 -16.85 -18.20
CA THR A 18 -6.44 -17.06 -18.31
C THR A 18 -5.81 -15.90 -19.04
N GLY A 19 -4.54 -15.63 -18.80
CA GLY A 19 -3.88 -14.54 -19.46
C GLY A 19 -2.37 -14.61 -19.38
N LEU A 20 -1.77 -13.82 -20.26
CA LEU A 20 -0.34 -13.64 -20.38
C LEU A 20 -0.05 -12.14 -20.39
N ASN A 21 0.92 -11.73 -19.61
CA ASN A 21 1.42 -10.37 -19.59
C ASN A 21 2.94 -10.38 -19.77
N ASN A 22 3.45 -9.57 -20.68
CA ASN A 22 4.88 -9.37 -20.87
C ASN A 22 5.23 -7.89 -20.70
N SER A 23 6.19 -7.60 -19.84
CA SER A 23 6.72 -6.27 -19.58
C SER A 23 8.22 -6.23 -19.83
N TYR A 24 8.63 -5.41 -20.79
CA TYR A 24 10.03 -5.15 -21.07
C TYR A 24 10.38 -3.69 -20.78
N LYS A 25 11.45 -3.48 -20.02
CA LYS A 25 11.99 -2.17 -19.66
C LYS A 25 13.47 -2.10 -19.99
N TYR A 26 13.88 -0.97 -20.55
CA TYR A 26 15.26 -0.56 -20.64
C TYR A 26 15.46 0.72 -19.84
N ILE A 27 16.43 0.72 -18.92
CA ILE A 27 16.73 1.85 -18.05
C ILE A 27 18.23 2.16 -18.18
N LYS A 28 18.55 3.43 -18.41
CA LYS A 28 19.92 3.94 -18.38
C LYS A 28 19.97 5.08 -17.38
N ASN A 29 20.71 4.89 -16.30
CA ASN A 29 20.98 5.93 -15.30
C ASN A 29 22.43 6.33 -15.37
N ASP A 30 22.69 7.63 -15.43
CA ASP A 30 24.00 8.22 -15.51
C ASP A 30 24.15 9.19 -14.33
N TYR A 31 25.00 8.81 -13.40
CA TYR A 31 25.27 9.59 -12.19
C TYR A 31 26.57 10.37 -12.40
N HIS A 32 26.51 11.68 -12.25
CA HIS A 32 27.63 12.59 -12.36
C HIS A 32 27.89 13.33 -11.04
N GLY A 33 29.14 13.65 -10.76
CA GLY A 33 29.57 14.38 -9.56
C GLY A 33 31.00 14.03 -9.18
N ASN A 34 31.28 13.95 -7.87
CA ASN A 34 32.59 13.53 -7.35
C ASN A 34 32.91 12.05 -7.67
N ALA A 35 31.89 11.25 -7.94
CA ALA A 35 31.99 9.93 -8.53
C ALA A 35 30.98 9.83 -9.69
N SER A 36 31.34 9.17 -10.76
CA SER A 36 30.44 8.91 -11.89
C SER A 36 30.14 7.42 -11.97
N SER A 37 28.86 7.06 -12.17
CA SER A 37 28.44 5.67 -12.39
C SER A 37 27.38 5.60 -13.47
N LEU A 38 27.57 4.71 -14.43
CA LEU A 38 26.64 4.45 -15.53
C LEU A 38 26.00 3.08 -15.33
N THR A 39 24.73 3.06 -15.02
CA THR A 39 23.95 1.82 -14.86
C THR A 39 23.03 1.61 -16.05
N LYS A 40 23.17 0.46 -16.72
CA LYS A 40 22.29 0.03 -17.80
C LYS A 40 21.55 -1.24 -17.36
N THR A 41 20.24 -1.21 -17.39
CA THR A 41 19.38 -2.32 -16.97
C THR A 41 18.40 -2.69 -18.08
N ASN A 42 18.38 -3.96 -18.44
CA ASN A 42 17.30 -4.57 -19.22
C ASN A 42 16.49 -5.46 -18.28
N ASN A 43 15.19 -5.24 -18.21
CA ASN A 43 14.29 -6.02 -17.36
C ASN A 43 13.15 -6.57 -18.22
N ASN A 44 13.03 -7.88 -18.26
CA ASN A 44 11.92 -8.59 -18.90
C ASN A 44 11.17 -9.43 -17.86
N ARG A 45 9.87 -9.24 -17.78
CA ARG A 45 8.97 -10.01 -16.91
C ARG A 45 7.86 -10.60 -17.75
N LEU A 46 7.77 -11.92 -17.74
CA LEU A 46 6.66 -12.68 -18.31
C LEU A 46 5.80 -13.20 -17.16
N TYR A 47 4.49 -12.93 -17.19
CA TYR A 47 3.52 -13.40 -16.21
C TYR A 47 2.40 -14.14 -16.88
N ALA A 48 2.09 -15.33 -16.40
CA ALA A 48 0.95 -16.13 -16.85
C ALA A 48 0.05 -16.45 -15.65
N PHE A 49 -1.25 -16.51 -15.88
CA PHE A 49 -2.21 -16.87 -14.84
C PHE A 49 -3.39 -17.68 -15.37
N ALA A 50 -4.01 -18.43 -14.47
CA ALA A 50 -5.31 -19.05 -14.65
C ALA A 50 -6.17 -18.81 -13.41
N GLU A 51 -7.46 -18.58 -13.60
CA GLU A 51 -8.41 -18.28 -12.55
C GLU A 51 -9.77 -18.89 -12.86
N ILE A 52 -10.42 -19.45 -11.85
CA ILE A 52 -11.82 -19.84 -11.87
C ILE A 52 -12.59 -19.04 -10.84
N LYS A 53 -13.75 -18.54 -11.21
CA LYS A 53 -14.69 -17.87 -10.30
C LYS A 53 -16.10 -18.40 -10.52
N GLY A 54 -16.84 -18.58 -9.44
CA GLY A 54 -18.18 -19.10 -9.51
C GLY A 54 -19.02 -18.77 -8.29
N MET A 55 -20.31 -19.09 -8.40
CA MET A 55 -21.26 -18.97 -7.33
C MET A 55 -22.06 -20.27 -7.21
N LEU A 56 -22.00 -20.87 -6.04
CA LEU A 56 -22.80 -22.03 -5.62
C LEU A 56 -23.51 -21.62 -4.34
N GLN A 57 -24.68 -21.02 -4.44
CA GLN A 57 -25.39 -20.47 -3.29
C GLN A 57 -25.44 -21.46 -2.11
N PRO A 58 -25.08 -21.02 -0.89
CA PRO A 58 -24.74 -19.65 -0.44
C PRO A 58 -23.27 -19.25 -0.60
N PHE A 59 -22.46 -20.00 -1.33
CA PHE A 59 -21.03 -19.77 -1.52
C PHE A 59 -20.73 -19.05 -2.84
N SER A 60 -19.78 -18.12 -2.81
CA SER A 60 -19.06 -17.63 -3.99
C SER A 60 -17.56 -17.83 -3.80
N TYR A 61 -16.87 -18.10 -4.90
CA TYR A 61 -15.44 -18.39 -4.85
C TYR A 61 -14.70 -17.82 -6.04
N THR A 62 -13.43 -17.51 -5.80
CA THR A 62 -12.42 -17.22 -6.82
C THR A 62 -11.17 -17.97 -6.41
N LEU A 63 -10.65 -18.82 -7.30
CA LEU A 63 -9.40 -19.54 -7.12
C LEU A 63 -8.52 -19.24 -8.30
N GLY A 64 -7.29 -18.84 -8.07
CA GLY A 64 -6.37 -18.46 -9.12
C GLY A 64 -4.95 -18.85 -8.80
N VAL A 65 -4.18 -19.06 -9.84
CA VAL A 65 -2.76 -19.30 -9.80
C VAL A 65 -2.08 -18.49 -10.88
N GLY A 66 -0.94 -17.89 -10.54
CA GLY A 66 -0.10 -17.19 -11.48
C GLY A 66 1.36 -17.54 -11.26
N ALA A 67 2.16 -17.39 -12.31
CA ALA A 67 3.61 -17.52 -12.23
C ALA A 67 4.27 -16.42 -13.05
N SER A 68 5.39 -15.88 -12.57
CA SER A 68 6.20 -14.95 -13.35
C SER A 68 7.59 -15.52 -13.55
N TYR A 69 8.13 -15.34 -14.74
CA TYR A 69 9.55 -15.44 -15.01
C TYR A 69 10.11 -14.02 -15.18
N ILE A 70 11.10 -13.69 -14.37
CA ILE A 70 11.74 -12.39 -14.36
C ILE A 70 13.19 -12.57 -14.74
N HIS A 71 13.58 -11.95 -15.84
CA HIS A 71 14.97 -11.90 -16.31
C HIS A 71 15.40 -10.46 -16.38
N TYR A 72 16.44 -10.08 -15.66
CA TYR A 72 17.07 -8.79 -15.88
C TYR A 72 18.59 -8.86 -15.88
N THR A 73 19.20 -7.94 -16.60
CA THR A 73 20.64 -7.75 -16.65
C THR A 73 20.97 -6.33 -16.21
N GLN A 74 21.99 -6.16 -15.38
CA GLN A 74 22.45 -4.86 -14.92
C GLN A 74 23.96 -4.88 -14.79
N ASN A 75 24.65 -4.00 -15.52
CA ASN A 75 26.12 -3.86 -15.50
C ASN A 75 26.88 -5.19 -15.63
N GLY A 76 26.38 -6.09 -16.47
CA GLY A 76 26.99 -7.44 -16.67
C GLY A 76 26.48 -8.53 -15.74
N HIS A 77 25.81 -8.19 -14.66
CA HIS A 77 25.15 -9.18 -13.80
C HIS A 77 23.84 -9.65 -14.44
N ARG A 78 23.53 -10.95 -14.28
CA ARG A 78 22.31 -11.57 -14.80
C ARG A 78 21.51 -12.16 -13.66
N TYR A 79 20.21 -11.91 -13.67
CA TYR A 79 19.29 -12.33 -12.64
C TYR A 79 18.10 -13.05 -13.27
N ASN A 80 17.77 -14.21 -12.73
CA ASN A 80 16.65 -15.04 -13.17
C ASN A 80 15.85 -15.47 -11.94
N PHE A 81 14.57 -15.11 -11.90
CA PHE A 81 13.68 -15.48 -10.82
C PHE A 81 12.39 -16.08 -11.35
N TRP A 82 11.95 -17.15 -10.74
CA TRP A 82 10.60 -17.66 -10.84
C TRP A 82 9.84 -17.24 -9.60
N THR A 83 8.64 -16.70 -9.81
CA THR A 83 7.76 -16.28 -8.73
C THR A 83 6.40 -16.91 -8.92
N PHE A 84 5.74 -17.25 -7.81
CA PHE A 84 4.47 -17.96 -7.82
C PHE A 84 3.40 -17.17 -7.06
N HIS A 85 2.18 -17.06 -7.61
CA HIS A 85 1.14 -16.15 -7.14
C HIS A 85 -0.22 -16.86 -7.00
N PRO A 86 -0.39 -17.81 -6.07
CA PRO A 86 -1.68 -18.39 -5.78
C PRO A 86 -2.58 -17.39 -5.05
N LYS A 87 -3.86 -17.45 -5.33
CA LYS A 87 -4.88 -16.67 -4.63
C LYS A 87 -6.17 -17.46 -4.47
N ALA A 88 -6.85 -17.23 -3.36
CA ALA A 88 -8.18 -17.76 -3.10
C ALA A 88 -9.04 -16.67 -2.45
N SER A 89 -10.30 -16.60 -2.86
CA SER A 89 -11.33 -15.80 -2.20
C SER A 89 -12.57 -16.66 -2.07
N LEU A 90 -13.04 -16.81 -0.84
CA LEU A 90 -14.23 -17.57 -0.51
C LEU A 90 -15.19 -16.66 0.25
N THR A 91 -16.44 -16.65 -0.13
CA THR A 91 -17.48 -15.88 0.54
C THR A 91 -18.65 -16.79 0.83
N TYR A 92 -19.13 -16.76 2.07
CA TYR A 92 -20.31 -17.48 2.53
C TYR A 92 -21.37 -16.49 2.99
N GLN A 93 -22.53 -16.49 2.32
CA GLN A 93 -23.67 -15.67 2.69
C GLN A 93 -24.47 -16.38 3.79
N ILE A 94 -24.28 -15.93 5.05
CA ILE A 94 -24.92 -16.53 6.22
C ILE A 94 -26.41 -16.17 6.24
N SER A 95 -26.71 -14.90 5.90
CA SER A 95 -28.07 -14.38 5.77
C SER A 95 -28.08 -13.19 4.80
N ASN A 96 -29.24 -12.62 4.52
CA ASN A 96 -29.33 -11.42 3.67
C ASN A 96 -28.52 -10.23 4.19
N SER A 97 -28.22 -10.21 5.49
CA SER A 97 -27.48 -9.13 6.15
C SER A 97 -26.08 -9.52 6.59
N MET A 98 -25.76 -10.81 6.66
CA MET A 98 -24.51 -11.29 7.25
C MET A 98 -23.71 -12.14 6.26
N GLN A 99 -22.42 -11.83 6.15
CA GLN A 99 -21.48 -12.48 5.24
C GLN A 99 -20.17 -12.76 5.95
N LEU A 100 -19.61 -13.95 5.69
CA LEU A 100 -18.25 -14.34 6.05
C LEU A 100 -17.42 -14.39 4.76
N SER A 101 -16.26 -13.77 4.75
CA SER A 101 -15.33 -13.85 3.63
C SER A 101 -13.92 -14.18 4.11
N TYR A 102 -13.24 -15.01 3.34
CA TYR A 102 -11.84 -15.34 3.52
C TYR A 102 -11.10 -15.09 2.21
N THR A 103 -9.96 -14.39 2.30
CA THR A 103 -9.06 -14.21 1.18
C THR A 103 -7.66 -14.65 1.56
N PHE A 104 -7.04 -15.33 0.62
CA PHE A 104 -5.63 -15.74 0.66
C PHE A 104 -4.95 -15.24 -0.60
N GLY A 105 -3.73 -14.75 -0.47
CA GLY A 105 -2.89 -14.39 -1.60
C GLY A 105 -1.42 -14.58 -1.25
N MET A 106 -0.64 -15.06 -2.22
CA MET A 106 0.80 -15.08 -2.16
C MET A 106 1.35 -14.32 -3.35
N GLN A 107 2.32 -13.45 -3.10
CA GLN A 107 3.00 -12.73 -4.16
C GLN A 107 4.47 -12.54 -3.80
N ASP A 108 5.30 -12.69 -4.81
CA ASP A 108 6.71 -12.40 -4.67
C ASP A 108 6.98 -10.96 -5.10
N LYS A 109 7.83 -10.26 -4.35
CA LYS A 109 8.23 -8.90 -4.65
C LYS A 109 9.71 -8.87 -4.99
N VAL A 110 10.02 -8.38 -6.16
CA VAL A 110 11.39 -8.10 -6.58
C VAL A 110 11.78 -6.70 -6.10
N SER A 111 13.02 -6.56 -5.63
CA SER A 111 13.57 -5.27 -5.23
C SER A 111 13.48 -4.24 -6.34
N ARG A 112 13.42 -2.99 -5.96
CA ARG A 112 13.53 -1.88 -6.92
C ARG A 112 14.86 -1.94 -7.63
N ILE A 113 14.87 -1.68 -8.93
CA ILE A 113 16.07 -1.71 -9.78
C ILE A 113 17.18 -0.80 -9.22
N ALA A 114 16.81 0.34 -8.64
CA ALA A 114 17.75 1.22 -7.96
C ALA A 114 18.54 0.52 -6.84
N MET A 115 17.87 -0.31 -6.04
CA MET A 115 18.47 -0.98 -4.88
C MET A 115 19.35 -2.19 -5.26
N THR A 116 19.25 -2.68 -6.49
CA THR A 116 20.12 -3.73 -7.04
C THR A 116 21.32 -3.17 -7.81
N SER A 117 21.49 -1.85 -7.87
CA SER A 117 22.63 -1.19 -8.50
C SER A 117 23.89 -1.35 -7.64
N ASP A 118 25.04 -1.35 -8.27
CA ASP A 118 26.37 -1.28 -7.64
C ASP A 118 26.83 0.17 -7.38
N ALA A 119 25.99 1.15 -7.72
CA ALA A 119 26.29 2.56 -7.53
C ALA A 119 26.33 2.93 -6.04
N THR A 120 27.36 3.70 -5.66
CA THR A 120 27.49 4.29 -4.32
C THR A 120 27.25 5.79 -4.40
N ILE A 121 26.26 6.27 -3.65
CA ILE A 121 25.87 7.68 -3.65
C ILE A 121 26.03 8.24 -2.23
N ARG A 122 26.70 9.39 -2.13
CA ARG A 122 26.80 10.12 -0.87
C ARG A 122 25.50 10.89 -0.62
N THR A 123 24.77 10.51 0.44
CA THR A 123 23.53 11.17 0.83
C THR A 123 23.75 12.39 1.72
N ASN A 124 24.77 12.35 2.57
CA ASN A 124 25.20 13.51 3.39
C ASN A 124 26.68 13.38 3.78
N SER A 125 27.18 14.24 4.66
CA SER A 125 28.60 14.26 5.06
C SER A 125 29.06 12.96 5.74
N MET A 126 28.14 12.20 6.33
CA MET A 126 28.46 10.99 7.11
C MET A 126 27.84 9.71 6.55
N GLU A 127 26.94 9.80 5.56
CA GLU A 127 26.16 8.65 5.06
C GLU A 127 26.33 8.46 3.56
N TRP A 128 26.47 7.21 3.17
CA TRP A 128 26.45 6.74 1.78
C TRP A 128 25.34 5.72 1.63
N THR A 129 24.68 5.73 0.47
CA THR A 129 23.77 4.69 0.03
C THR A 129 24.44 3.89 -1.06
N VAL A 130 24.45 2.57 -0.91
CA VAL A 130 24.91 1.63 -1.93
C VAL A 130 23.80 0.62 -2.22
N GLY A 131 23.60 0.29 -3.46
CA GLY A 131 22.70 -0.79 -3.84
C GLY A 131 23.34 -2.15 -3.57
N ASN A 132 22.52 -3.20 -3.60
CA ASN A 132 22.95 -4.57 -3.39
C ASN A 132 22.51 -5.47 -4.56
N PRO A 133 23.42 -5.87 -5.45
CA PRO A 133 23.11 -6.75 -6.57
C PRO A 133 22.62 -8.13 -6.16
N ASP A 134 22.91 -8.60 -4.95
CA ASP A 134 22.57 -9.93 -4.46
C ASP A 134 21.17 -10.06 -3.88
N LEU A 135 20.36 -8.97 -3.94
CA LEU A 135 18.99 -8.98 -3.48
C LEU A 135 18.12 -9.99 -4.23
N LYS A 136 17.45 -10.84 -3.46
CA LYS A 136 16.51 -11.85 -3.96
C LYS A 136 15.06 -11.37 -3.77
N PRO A 137 14.11 -11.92 -4.52
CA PRO A 137 12.71 -11.67 -4.27
C PRO A 137 12.30 -12.02 -2.84
N SER A 138 11.44 -11.22 -2.23
CA SER A 138 10.73 -11.55 -1.00
C SER A 138 9.43 -12.26 -1.32
N HIS A 139 8.95 -13.09 -0.38
CA HIS A 139 7.73 -13.89 -0.53
C HIS A 139 6.70 -13.41 0.49
N ASP A 140 5.69 -12.67 0.01
CA ASP A 140 4.59 -12.18 0.83
C ASP A 140 3.41 -13.16 0.77
N MET A 141 2.91 -13.58 1.94
CA MET A 141 1.73 -14.40 2.10
C MET A 141 0.74 -13.67 3.00
N GLU A 142 -0.49 -13.51 2.54
CA GLU A 142 -1.52 -12.72 3.21
C GLU A 142 -2.79 -13.54 3.40
N HIS A 143 -3.34 -13.51 4.60
CA HIS A 143 -4.60 -14.11 4.99
C HIS A 143 -5.52 -13.04 5.56
N ARG A 144 -6.78 -13.04 5.15
CA ARG A 144 -7.78 -12.09 5.61
C ARG A 144 -9.11 -12.80 5.83
N LEU A 145 -9.62 -12.68 7.03
CA LEU A 145 -10.92 -13.21 7.43
C LEU A 145 -11.81 -12.05 7.87
N ARG A 146 -12.97 -11.89 7.23
CA ARG A 146 -13.89 -10.80 7.52
C ARG A 146 -15.31 -11.33 7.75
N VAL A 147 -15.92 -10.87 8.84
CA VAL A 147 -17.35 -10.98 9.10
C VAL A 147 -17.98 -9.61 8.90
N SER A 148 -18.96 -9.52 8.02
CA SER A 148 -19.68 -8.28 7.73
C SER A 148 -21.16 -8.43 8.09
N TYR A 149 -21.74 -7.38 8.66
CA TYR A 149 -23.17 -7.28 8.93
C TYR A 149 -23.69 -5.94 8.43
N ASN A 150 -24.64 -5.99 7.50
CA ASN A 150 -25.17 -4.82 6.80
C ASN A 150 -26.70 -4.81 6.81
N THR A 151 -27.26 -3.70 7.26
CA THR A 151 -28.68 -3.40 7.20
C THR A 151 -28.90 -2.05 6.50
N SER A 152 -30.15 -1.59 6.40
CA SER A 152 -30.42 -0.26 5.85
C SER A 152 -29.82 0.90 6.66
N ARG A 153 -29.57 0.69 7.97
CA ARG A 153 -29.02 1.73 8.86
C ARG A 153 -27.61 1.46 9.37
N LEU A 154 -27.21 0.19 9.47
CA LEU A 154 -25.91 -0.21 10.03
C LEU A 154 -25.10 -0.95 8.99
N GLN A 155 -23.87 -0.50 8.77
CA GLN A 155 -22.82 -1.24 8.06
C GLN A 155 -21.69 -1.48 9.04
N THR A 156 -21.32 -2.73 9.24
CA THR A 156 -20.23 -3.06 10.16
C THR A 156 -19.48 -4.30 9.70
N PHE A 157 -18.20 -4.36 10.04
CA PHE A 157 -17.42 -5.57 9.90
C PHE A 157 -16.30 -5.64 10.94
N VAL A 158 -15.87 -6.87 11.19
CA VAL A 158 -14.62 -7.17 11.89
C VAL A 158 -13.76 -8.00 10.96
N GLU A 159 -12.49 -7.65 10.88
CA GLU A 159 -11.51 -8.30 10.02
C GLU A 159 -10.27 -8.67 10.82
N GLY A 160 -9.85 -9.94 10.68
CA GLY A 160 -8.52 -10.40 11.07
C GLY A 160 -7.64 -10.48 9.84
N TYR A 161 -6.44 -9.92 9.89
CA TYR A 161 -5.45 -9.95 8.84
C TYR A 161 -4.14 -10.47 9.39
N TYR A 162 -3.56 -11.45 8.70
CA TYR A 162 -2.24 -11.97 8.98
C TYR A 162 -1.39 -11.91 7.72
N LYS A 163 -0.19 -11.38 7.87
CA LYS A 163 0.81 -11.31 6.82
C LYS A 163 2.10 -11.94 7.30
N GLN A 164 2.67 -12.80 6.47
CA GLN A 164 4.03 -13.30 6.60
C GLN A 164 4.83 -12.86 5.37
N CYS A 165 6.02 -12.32 5.58
CA CYS A 165 6.94 -11.97 4.52
C CYS A 165 8.27 -12.68 4.78
N LEU A 166 8.60 -13.65 3.94
CA LEU A 166 9.88 -14.36 3.98
C LEU A 166 10.92 -13.62 3.12
N LYS A 167 12.15 -13.55 3.62
CA LYS A 167 13.28 -12.86 2.99
C LYS A 167 12.94 -11.40 2.59
N PRO A 168 12.32 -10.60 3.49
CA PRO A 168 12.02 -9.21 3.18
C PRO A 168 13.29 -8.43 2.88
N ASN A 169 13.21 -7.54 1.89
CA ASN A 169 14.28 -6.59 1.60
C ASN A 169 14.18 -5.42 2.59
N MET A 170 15.12 -5.37 3.53
CA MET A 170 15.12 -4.40 4.62
C MET A 170 16.36 -3.54 4.63
N ALA A 171 16.24 -2.34 5.18
CA ALA A 171 17.34 -1.45 5.45
C ALA A 171 18.40 -2.14 6.30
N HIS A 172 19.67 -1.95 5.94
CA HIS A 172 20.83 -2.40 6.67
C HIS A 172 21.83 -1.26 6.78
N TYR A 173 22.35 -1.03 7.98
CA TYR A 173 23.30 0.03 8.27
C TYR A 173 24.58 -0.55 8.80
N GLU A 174 25.68 -0.21 8.16
CA GLU A 174 27.02 -0.56 8.60
C GLU A 174 27.77 0.71 9.02
N ARG A 175 28.57 0.59 10.08
CA ARG A 175 29.53 1.62 10.45
C ARG A 175 30.87 1.30 9.81
N THR A 176 31.36 2.24 9.02
CA THR A 176 32.67 2.15 8.38
C THR A 176 33.71 3.04 9.07
N ASP A 177 34.96 2.96 8.64
CA ASP A 177 36.06 3.77 9.18
C ASP A 177 35.75 5.28 9.13
N GLY A 178 36.23 6.02 10.13
CA GLY A 178 36.05 7.46 10.23
C GLY A 178 34.64 7.90 10.60
N ASN A 179 33.88 7.07 11.36
CA ASN A 179 32.49 7.36 11.78
C ASN A 179 31.54 7.62 10.63
N LYS A 180 31.75 6.94 9.52
CA LYS A 180 30.84 6.98 8.38
C LYS A 180 29.88 5.81 8.43
N PHE A 181 28.72 5.99 7.81
CA PHE A 181 27.67 4.98 7.78
C PHE A 181 27.32 4.63 6.33
N LEU A 182 27.21 3.35 6.09
CA LEU A 182 26.77 2.80 4.82
C LEU A 182 25.36 2.28 4.96
N TYR A 183 24.45 2.80 4.17
CA TYR A 183 23.10 2.28 4.02
C TYR A 183 23.00 1.39 2.81
N THR A 184 22.44 0.21 2.97
CA THR A 184 22.08 -0.70 1.88
C THR A 184 20.77 -1.41 2.20
N GLN A 185 20.32 -2.27 1.32
CA GLN A 185 19.26 -3.24 1.60
C GLN A 185 19.80 -4.66 1.55
N ILE A 186 19.32 -5.51 2.43
CA ILE A 186 19.61 -6.94 2.43
C ILE A 186 18.32 -7.74 2.61
N ASN A 187 18.31 -9.00 2.19
CA ASN A 187 17.23 -9.89 2.56
C ASN A 187 17.39 -10.28 4.03
N GLN A 188 16.46 -9.87 4.87
CA GLN A 188 16.37 -10.30 6.27
C GLN A 188 15.60 -11.63 6.38
N LYS A 189 15.40 -12.16 7.58
CA LYS A 189 14.76 -13.46 7.77
C LYS A 189 13.28 -13.43 7.45
N GLU A 190 12.51 -12.61 8.19
CA GLU A 190 11.06 -12.67 8.16
C GLU A 190 10.41 -11.42 8.78
N ILE A 191 9.21 -11.09 8.32
CA ILE A 191 8.27 -10.18 8.97
C ILE A 191 6.94 -10.89 9.11
N ASP A 192 6.41 -10.91 10.35
CA ASP A 192 5.04 -11.30 10.64
C ASP A 192 4.24 -10.09 11.09
N ALA A 193 3.03 -9.94 10.60
CA ALA A 193 2.11 -8.92 11.03
C ALA A 193 0.72 -9.49 11.27
N LEU A 194 0.15 -9.16 12.41
CA LEU A 194 -1.23 -9.45 12.78
C LEU A 194 -1.99 -8.14 12.98
N ASP A 195 -3.13 -8.01 12.34
CA ASP A 195 -4.03 -6.87 12.47
C ASP A 195 -5.44 -7.36 12.76
N VAL A 196 -6.10 -6.77 13.77
CA VAL A 196 -7.52 -6.96 14.04
C VAL A 196 -8.20 -5.61 13.94
N TYR A 197 -9.05 -5.46 12.96
CA TYR A 197 -9.69 -4.23 12.56
C TYR A 197 -11.21 -4.33 12.62
N ALA A 198 -11.86 -3.33 13.19
CA ALA A 198 -13.32 -3.19 13.22
C ALA A 198 -13.75 -1.85 12.63
N TYR A 199 -14.84 -1.87 11.91
CA TYR A 199 -15.50 -0.69 11.34
C TYR A 199 -16.99 -0.76 11.62
N ALA A 200 -17.60 0.37 11.95
CA ALA A 200 -19.04 0.55 12.02
C ALA A 200 -19.46 1.92 11.49
N SER A 201 -20.54 1.95 10.72
CA SER A 201 -21.18 3.16 10.24
C SER A 201 -22.68 3.05 10.48
N TYR A 202 -23.28 4.06 11.10
CA TYR A 202 -24.67 4.06 11.50
C TYR A 202 -25.38 5.36 11.09
N TRP A 203 -26.56 5.22 10.49
CA TRP A 203 -27.45 6.33 10.22
C TRP A 203 -28.28 6.68 11.46
N LEU A 204 -27.84 7.71 12.20
CA LEU A 204 -28.62 8.26 13.32
C LEU A 204 -29.97 8.78 12.84
N LEU A 205 -29.94 9.57 11.75
CA LEU A 205 -31.11 10.03 11.00
C LEU A 205 -30.93 9.55 9.55
N PRO A 206 -31.80 8.65 9.04
CA PRO A 206 -31.69 8.13 7.68
C PRO A 206 -31.50 9.25 6.65
N GLU A 207 -30.49 9.09 5.77
CA GLU A 207 -30.10 10.02 4.70
C GLU A 207 -29.69 11.43 5.16
N LYS A 208 -29.74 11.72 6.48
CA LYS A 208 -29.42 13.05 7.01
C LYS A 208 -28.22 13.10 7.92
N LEU A 209 -28.06 12.12 8.81
CA LEU A 209 -26.97 12.14 9.78
C LEU A 209 -26.37 10.74 9.95
N GLN A 210 -25.09 10.62 9.59
CA GLN A 210 -24.31 9.40 9.69
C GLN A 210 -23.14 9.60 10.63
N ILE A 211 -22.88 8.61 11.47
CA ILE A 211 -21.64 8.48 12.23
C ILE A 211 -20.89 7.24 11.75
N ALA A 212 -19.58 7.32 11.73
CA ALA A 212 -18.76 6.14 11.49
C ALA A 212 -17.54 6.13 12.41
N ALA A 213 -17.15 4.95 12.82
CA ALA A 213 -15.95 4.74 13.61
C ALA A 213 -15.23 3.49 13.12
N ASN A 214 -13.92 3.50 13.24
CA ASN A 214 -13.09 2.34 13.00
C ASN A 214 -11.94 2.31 13.99
N GLY A 215 -11.37 1.14 14.18
CA GLY A 215 -10.21 0.99 15.04
C GLY A 215 -9.73 -0.44 15.09
N GLY A 216 -8.54 -0.61 15.62
CA GLY A 216 -7.95 -1.92 15.71
C GLY A 216 -6.62 -1.94 16.45
N ILE A 217 -6.06 -3.13 16.44
CA ILE A 217 -4.73 -3.46 16.97
C ILE A 217 -3.89 -4.01 15.84
N TYR A 218 -2.69 -3.48 15.71
CA TYR A 218 -1.64 -3.98 14.84
C TYR A 218 -0.47 -4.49 15.69
N ARG A 219 -0.02 -5.71 15.42
CA ARG A 219 1.18 -6.29 16.03
C ARG A 219 2.10 -6.82 14.95
N CYS A 220 3.35 -6.38 14.97
CA CYS A 220 4.37 -6.73 13.98
C CYS A 220 5.61 -7.29 14.67
N PHE A 221 6.18 -8.34 14.07
CA PHE A 221 7.45 -8.95 14.44
C PHE A 221 8.38 -8.83 13.24
N ASN A 222 9.58 -8.29 13.46
CA ASN A 222 10.62 -8.19 12.44
C ASN A 222 11.82 -8.99 12.91
N PHE A 223 12.11 -10.08 12.20
CA PHE A 223 13.22 -10.99 12.46
C PHE A 223 14.35 -10.69 11.47
N GLY A 224 15.32 -9.95 11.92
CA GLY A 224 16.58 -9.75 11.21
C GLY A 224 17.61 -10.85 11.50
N TYR A 225 18.77 -10.76 10.87
CA TYR A 225 19.92 -11.62 11.23
C TYR A 225 20.50 -11.24 12.59
N ASP A 226 20.53 -9.95 12.91
CA ASP A 226 21.16 -9.39 14.10
C ASP A 226 20.19 -8.74 15.09
N TYR A 227 18.88 -8.78 14.80
CA TYR A 227 17.86 -8.17 15.63
C TYR A 227 16.55 -8.94 15.61
N THR A 228 15.75 -8.71 16.64
CA THR A 228 14.33 -9.07 16.68
C THR A 228 13.58 -7.91 17.31
N HIS A 229 12.67 -7.31 16.55
CA HIS A 229 11.83 -6.23 17.04
C HIS A 229 10.37 -6.65 16.99
N CYS A 230 9.64 -6.34 18.04
CA CYS A 230 8.21 -6.50 18.14
C CYS A 230 7.55 -5.17 18.48
N TYR A 231 6.49 -4.84 17.80
CA TYR A 231 5.76 -3.61 18.04
C TYR A 231 4.26 -3.85 18.00
N THR A 232 3.56 -3.30 19.00
CA THR A 232 2.09 -3.30 19.05
C THR A 232 1.61 -1.87 19.04
N SER A 233 0.67 -1.55 18.18
CA SER A 233 0.03 -0.24 18.10
C SER A 233 -1.48 -0.33 18.00
N TRP A 234 -2.14 0.75 18.41
CA TRP A 234 -3.57 0.95 18.33
C TRP A 234 -3.84 2.06 17.31
N PHE A 235 -4.86 1.86 16.51
CA PHE A 235 -5.36 2.92 15.65
C PHE A 235 -6.88 3.04 15.84
N TYR A 236 -7.36 4.25 15.71
CA TYR A 236 -8.78 4.56 15.70
C TYR A 236 -9.04 5.82 14.90
N ALA A 237 -10.22 5.86 14.29
CA ALA A 237 -10.73 7.04 13.62
C ALA A 237 -12.25 7.14 13.82
N GLY A 238 -12.76 8.35 13.72
CA GLY A 238 -14.19 8.63 13.80
C GLY A 238 -14.59 9.74 12.85
N SER A 239 -15.82 9.67 12.35
CA SER A 239 -16.40 10.71 11.53
C SER A 239 -17.89 10.90 11.81
N ILE A 240 -18.33 12.12 11.60
CA ILE A 240 -19.75 12.50 11.59
C ILE A 240 -20.03 13.25 10.29
N THR A 241 -21.11 12.88 9.59
CA THR A 241 -21.50 13.54 8.34
C THR A 241 -22.98 13.88 8.39
N ALA A 242 -23.30 15.16 8.19
CA ALA A 242 -24.67 15.66 8.10
C ALA A 242 -24.97 16.12 6.67
N TYR A 243 -26.06 15.61 6.10
CA TYR A 243 -26.59 15.96 4.78
C TYR A 243 -27.81 16.84 4.94
N LEU A 244 -27.70 18.12 4.64
CA LEU A 244 -28.71 19.15 4.85
C LEU A 244 -29.12 19.78 3.52
N GLY A 245 -29.78 18.99 2.68
CA GLY A 245 -30.17 19.38 1.33
C GLY A 245 -28.97 19.63 0.43
N LYS A 246 -28.66 20.89 0.12
CA LYS A 246 -27.49 21.26 -0.69
C LYS A 246 -26.19 21.34 0.11
N PHE A 247 -26.25 21.28 1.42
CA PHE A 247 -25.10 21.33 2.31
C PHE A 247 -24.72 19.96 2.80
N THR A 248 -23.41 19.69 2.89
CA THR A 248 -22.83 18.55 3.58
C THR A 248 -21.80 19.04 4.58
N LEU A 249 -21.99 18.69 5.85
CA LEU A 249 -21.05 18.99 6.92
C LEU A 249 -20.38 17.71 7.36
N GLN A 250 -19.06 17.72 7.51
CA GLN A 250 -18.29 16.55 7.89
C GLN A 250 -17.26 16.93 8.96
N GLY A 251 -17.17 16.12 9.99
CA GLY A 251 -16.07 16.09 10.95
C GLY A 251 -15.38 14.74 10.89
N TYR A 252 -14.06 14.75 10.98
CA TYR A 252 -13.22 13.53 11.01
C TYR A 252 -12.06 13.72 11.96
N VAL A 253 -11.67 12.65 12.64
CA VAL A 253 -10.50 12.58 13.51
C VAL A 253 -9.91 11.19 13.50
N ASP A 254 -8.57 11.09 13.54
CA ASP A 254 -7.82 9.86 13.78
C ASP A 254 -6.65 10.09 14.75
N ASN A 255 -6.04 9.00 15.24
CA ASN A 255 -4.88 9.04 16.12
C ASN A 255 -3.53 8.87 15.38
N GLY A 256 -3.56 8.94 14.04
CA GLY A 256 -2.40 8.66 13.20
C GLY A 256 -2.10 7.18 13.06
N ASN A 257 -1.07 6.87 12.30
CA ASN A 257 -0.64 5.51 12.04
C ASN A 257 0.77 5.27 12.60
N ARG A 258 0.94 4.20 13.37
CA ARG A 258 2.22 3.76 13.91
C ARG A 258 2.58 2.40 13.33
N PHE A 259 3.81 2.24 12.91
CA PHE A 259 4.29 1.03 12.26
C PHE A 259 5.74 0.71 12.64
N LEU A 260 6.14 -0.52 12.38
CA LEU A 260 7.52 -0.98 12.45
C LEU A 260 7.83 -1.72 11.13
N GLU A 261 8.91 -1.30 10.48
CA GLU A 261 9.44 -1.94 9.28
C GLU A 261 10.94 -2.16 9.44
N GLY A 262 11.34 -3.43 9.61
CA GLY A 262 12.72 -3.75 9.97
C GLY A 262 13.11 -3.14 11.32
N GLU A 263 14.07 -2.25 11.27
CA GLU A 263 14.56 -1.48 12.43
C GLU A 263 13.98 -0.05 12.47
N SER A 264 13.08 0.31 11.55
CA SER A 264 12.48 1.63 11.46
C SER A 264 11.09 1.64 12.11
N LYS A 265 10.95 2.35 13.23
CA LYS A 265 9.69 2.57 13.92
C LYS A 265 9.14 3.94 13.54
N GLY A 266 7.99 3.96 12.89
CA GLY A 266 7.40 5.16 12.33
C GLY A 266 6.08 5.56 12.95
N TYR A 267 5.77 6.84 12.85
CA TYR A 267 4.49 7.44 13.19
C TYR A 267 4.12 8.48 12.14
N ASN A 268 2.96 8.33 11.53
CA ASN A 268 2.32 9.36 10.71
C ASN A 268 1.30 10.09 11.59
N GLY A 269 1.38 11.42 11.59
CA GLY A 269 0.68 12.27 12.56
C GLY A 269 -0.85 12.10 12.54
N ALA A 270 -1.45 12.24 13.72
CA ALA A 270 -2.89 12.25 13.92
C ALA A 270 -3.55 13.40 13.15
N TYR A 271 -4.58 13.09 12.36
CA TYR A 271 -5.24 14.05 11.49
C TYR A 271 -6.66 14.35 11.98
N SER A 272 -7.08 15.58 11.79
CA SER A 272 -8.47 16.00 12.03
C SER A 272 -8.91 17.02 10.98
N VAL A 273 -10.17 17.00 10.60
CA VAL A 273 -10.73 17.96 9.64
C VAL A 273 -12.19 18.25 9.91
N LEU A 274 -12.56 19.52 9.78
CA LEU A 274 -13.93 19.98 9.64
C LEU A 274 -14.14 20.45 8.21
N LYS A 275 -15.21 20.00 7.57
CA LYS A 275 -15.50 20.33 6.18
C LYS A 275 -16.96 20.72 6.01
N ALA A 276 -17.20 21.81 5.30
CA ALA A 276 -18.51 22.23 4.84
C ALA A 276 -18.51 22.28 3.31
N SER A 277 -19.46 21.63 2.68
CA SER A 277 -19.62 21.63 1.22
C SER A 277 -21.01 22.11 0.84
N TYR A 278 -21.08 22.89 -0.24
CA TYR A 278 -22.33 23.40 -0.83
C TYR A 278 -22.37 23.04 -2.31
N THR A 279 -23.45 22.40 -2.76
CA THR A 279 -23.65 22.02 -4.17
C THR A 279 -24.73 22.91 -4.78
N TRP A 280 -24.39 23.59 -5.88
CA TRP A 280 -25.27 24.42 -6.65
C TRP A 280 -25.17 24.09 -8.14
N ARG A 281 -26.18 23.45 -8.66
CA ARG A 281 -26.17 22.91 -10.04
C ARG A 281 -24.91 22.07 -10.28
N ASP A 282 -24.07 22.48 -11.23
CA ASP A 282 -22.82 21.82 -11.60
C ASP A 282 -21.60 22.29 -10.78
N TRP A 283 -21.82 23.21 -9.83
CA TRP A 283 -20.78 23.75 -8.95
C TRP A 283 -20.78 23.08 -7.60
N GLN A 284 -19.61 22.84 -7.07
CA GLN A 284 -19.41 22.42 -5.69
C GLN A 284 -18.36 23.31 -5.02
N PHE A 285 -18.72 23.90 -3.92
CA PHE A 285 -17.88 24.71 -3.06
C PHE A 285 -17.60 23.91 -1.81
N SER A 286 -16.34 23.78 -1.41
CA SER A 286 -15.95 23.05 -0.19
C SER A 286 -14.94 23.85 0.59
N LEU A 287 -15.31 24.24 1.80
CA LEU A 287 -14.43 24.85 2.80
C LEU A 287 -13.98 23.74 3.75
N SER A 288 -12.68 23.56 3.93
CA SER A 288 -12.13 22.60 4.89
C SER A 288 -11.14 23.27 5.82
N TRP A 289 -11.17 22.85 7.07
CA TRP A 289 -10.27 23.28 8.13
C TRP A 289 -9.55 22.06 8.70
N ALA A 290 -8.34 21.85 8.21
CA ALA A 290 -7.50 20.71 8.59
C ALA A 290 -6.71 21.03 9.85
N ASN A 291 -6.61 20.05 10.73
CA ASN A 291 -5.92 20.11 12.01
C ASN A 291 -6.27 21.39 12.80
N PRO A 292 -7.59 21.66 13.05
CA PRO A 292 -8.03 22.86 13.73
C PRO A 292 -7.32 23.05 15.06
N PHE A 293 -6.95 24.30 15.36
CA PHE A 293 -6.27 24.72 16.58
C PHE A 293 -4.84 24.17 16.79
N LYS A 294 -4.25 23.49 15.80
CA LYS A 294 -2.87 23.01 15.85
C LYS A 294 -1.95 23.95 15.07
N SER A 295 -1.23 24.84 15.76
CA SER A 295 -0.29 25.76 15.12
C SER A 295 0.98 25.08 14.62
N ASN A 296 1.37 23.96 15.23
CA ASN A 296 2.55 23.17 14.86
C ASN A 296 2.16 21.69 14.78
N TYR A 297 1.79 21.27 13.57
CA TYR A 297 1.33 19.90 13.33
C TYR A 297 2.51 18.95 13.21
N LYS A 298 2.60 17.97 14.12
CA LYS A 298 3.56 16.87 14.03
C LYS A 298 3.10 15.92 12.92
N SER A 299 3.76 15.99 11.76
CA SER A 299 3.36 15.24 10.57
C SER A 299 3.92 13.83 10.55
N TYR A 300 5.12 13.63 11.10
CA TYR A 300 5.72 12.31 11.21
C TYR A 300 6.77 12.26 12.32
N GLU A 301 7.10 11.04 12.71
CA GLU A 301 8.23 10.70 13.56
C GLU A 301 8.80 9.38 13.09
N ASN A 302 10.10 9.28 13.08
CA ASN A 302 10.81 8.04 12.76
C ASN A 302 11.97 7.83 13.75
N GLU A 303 12.04 6.63 14.30
CA GLU A 303 13.09 6.17 15.20
C GLU A 303 13.75 4.93 14.58
N LEU A 304 15.05 4.98 14.38
CA LEU A 304 15.84 3.86 13.89
C LEU A 304 16.39 3.07 15.10
N LEU A 305 15.99 1.81 15.20
CA LEU A 305 16.34 0.89 16.29
C LEU A 305 17.62 0.09 15.99
N ASN A 306 18.58 0.70 15.29
CA ASN A 306 19.80 0.03 14.85
C ASN A 306 20.91 0.14 15.89
N ARG A 307 21.68 -0.94 16.06
CA ARG A 307 22.79 -0.99 17.04
C ARG A 307 24.01 -0.12 16.68
N ASN A 308 24.20 0.17 15.40
CA ASN A 308 25.35 0.91 14.89
C ASN A 308 25.10 2.41 14.81
N ILE A 309 23.83 2.79 14.59
CA ILE A 309 23.43 4.18 14.41
C ILE A 309 22.06 4.43 15.06
N TYR A 310 21.97 5.44 15.88
CA TYR A 310 20.70 5.96 16.38
C TYR A 310 20.27 7.19 15.58
N LYS A 311 19.08 7.13 15.03
CA LYS A 311 18.45 8.25 14.33
C LYS A 311 17.04 8.45 14.87
N HIS A 312 16.74 9.66 15.31
CA HIS A 312 15.39 10.06 15.67
C HIS A 312 15.03 11.35 14.94
N THR A 313 14.01 11.26 14.11
CA THR A 313 13.56 12.37 13.27
C THR A 313 12.11 12.69 13.58
N VAL A 314 11.84 13.97 13.86
CA VAL A 314 10.49 14.48 14.06
C VAL A 314 10.23 15.59 13.05
N GLY A 315 9.20 15.41 12.23
CA GLY A 315 8.78 16.39 11.25
C GLY A 315 7.55 17.17 11.71
N TYR A 316 7.65 18.47 11.65
CA TYR A 316 6.55 19.40 11.90
C TYR A 316 6.20 20.14 10.61
N SER A 317 4.91 20.28 10.35
CA SER A 317 4.40 21.03 9.20
C SER A 317 3.51 22.17 9.67
N LYS A 318 4.01 23.40 9.59
CA LYS A 318 3.19 24.59 9.87
C LYS A 318 2.09 24.78 8.81
N ALA A 319 2.39 24.43 7.55
CA ALA A 319 1.43 24.55 6.46
C ALA A 319 0.22 23.62 6.59
N ASN A 320 0.39 22.47 7.27
CA ASN A 320 -0.69 21.51 7.50
C ASN A 320 -1.36 21.67 8.88
N GLY A 321 -0.84 22.56 9.71
CA GLY A 321 -1.43 22.91 11.00
C GLY A 321 -2.42 24.07 10.85
N ASN A 322 -3.64 23.92 11.37
CA ASN A 322 -4.68 24.95 11.31
C ASN A 322 -4.95 25.49 9.88
N LEU A 323 -4.89 24.57 8.88
CA LEU A 323 -5.01 24.93 7.46
C LEU A 323 -6.46 25.07 7.05
N ILE A 324 -6.83 26.26 6.60
CA ILE A 324 -8.13 26.52 5.96
C ILE A 324 -7.92 26.51 4.45
N SER A 325 -8.72 25.73 3.74
CA SER A 325 -8.70 25.66 2.28
C SER A 325 -10.10 25.73 1.67
N LEU A 326 -10.20 26.46 0.57
CA LEU A 326 -11.40 26.54 -0.27
C LEU A 326 -11.14 25.80 -1.57
N ASN A 327 -12.01 24.83 -1.87
CA ASN A 327 -12.01 24.14 -3.14
C ASN A 327 -13.30 24.47 -3.90
N ILE A 328 -13.17 24.89 -5.15
CA ILE A 328 -14.27 25.15 -6.06
C ILE A 328 -14.12 24.21 -7.24
N SER A 329 -15.12 23.36 -7.46
CA SER A 329 -15.16 22.46 -8.60
C SER A 329 -16.40 22.71 -9.45
N TRP A 330 -16.21 22.68 -10.76
CA TRP A 330 -17.27 22.78 -11.75
C TRP A 330 -17.26 21.56 -12.65
N ARG A 331 -18.40 20.90 -12.75
CA ARG A 331 -18.56 19.72 -13.61
C ARG A 331 -19.22 20.14 -14.91
N LEU A 332 -18.45 20.16 -15.98
CA LEU A 332 -18.98 20.31 -17.33
C LEU A 332 -19.17 18.89 -17.91
N SER A 333 -20.41 18.50 -18.17
CA SER A 333 -20.72 17.27 -18.90
C SER A 333 -21.65 17.60 -20.08
N ARG A 334 -21.22 17.24 -21.29
CA ARG A 334 -22.00 17.43 -22.51
C ARG A 334 -21.94 16.12 -23.31
N GLY A 335 -23.08 15.60 -23.74
CA GLY A 335 -23.19 14.38 -24.53
C GLY A 335 -23.91 13.23 -23.84
N SER A 336 -24.14 12.14 -24.55
CA SER A 336 -24.75 10.92 -24.03
C SER A 336 -23.77 10.15 -23.14
N LYS A 337 -24.29 9.61 -22.01
CA LYS A 337 -23.49 8.72 -21.14
C LYS A 337 -23.29 7.38 -21.85
N HIS A 338 -22.13 7.14 -22.39
CA HIS A 338 -21.73 5.82 -22.82
C HIS A 338 -21.03 5.07 -21.67
N LYS A 339 -21.39 3.82 -21.44
CA LYS A 339 -20.61 2.93 -20.56
C LYS A 339 -19.25 2.74 -21.22
N SER A 340 -18.21 3.31 -20.66
CA SER A 340 -16.84 2.96 -21.06
C SER A 340 -16.55 1.53 -20.61
N ALA A 341 -15.92 0.74 -21.48
CA ALA A 341 -15.41 -0.55 -21.08
C ALA A 341 -14.34 -0.36 -19.99
N GLU A 342 -14.46 -1.09 -18.89
CA GLU A 342 -13.43 -1.09 -17.86
C GLU A 342 -12.15 -1.72 -18.41
N LYS A 343 -11.09 -0.93 -18.48
CA LYS A 343 -9.78 -1.44 -18.84
C LYS A 343 -9.21 -2.22 -17.65
N ARG A 344 -9.03 -3.53 -17.80
CA ARG A 344 -8.35 -4.38 -16.81
C ARG A 344 -6.82 -4.20 -16.83
N ILE A 345 -6.29 -3.51 -17.82
CA ILE A 345 -4.86 -3.31 -18.05
C ILE A 345 -4.37 -2.13 -17.21
N ASN A 346 -3.42 -2.37 -16.32
CA ASN A 346 -2.73 -1.33 -15.57
C ASN A 346 -1.37 -1.03 -16.22
N LEU A 347 -1.30 0.10 -16.95
CA LEU A 347 -0.11 0.53 -17.69
C LEU A 347 0.79 1.49 -16.88
N ARG A 348 0.57 1.64 -15.57
CA ARG A 348 1.37 2.58 -14.75
C ARG A 348 2.66 1.92 -14.28
N ASP A 349 3.77 2.51 -14.66
CA ASP A 349 5.10 2.16 -14.18
C ASP A 349 5.72 3.37 -13.47
N THR A 350 6.09 3.20 -12.21
CA THR A 350 6.66 4.25 -11.35
C THR A 350 8.13 4.00 -10.98
N ASP A 351 8.69 2.83 -11.33
CA ASP A 351 10.09 2.51 -11.04
C ASP A 351 11.00 3.04 -12.16
N ASN A 352 11.70 4.14 -11.88
CA ASN A 352 12.67 4.75 -12.78
C ASN A 352 14.13 4.30 -12.52
N GLY A 353 14.35 3.41 -11.56
CA GLY A 353 15.66 2.87 -11.23
C GLY A 353 16.66 3.88 -10.63
N ILE A 354 16.22 5.05 -10.20
CA ILE A 354 17.08 6.09 -9.61
C ILE A 354 17.16 5.88 -8.08
N ILE A 355 18.37 5.76 -7.55
CA ILE A 355 18.64 5.84 -6.11
C ILE A 355 18.45 7.29 -5.67
N LYS A 356 17.62 7.53 -4.68
CA LYS A 356 17.37 8.87 -4.12
C LYS A 356 17.96 8.97 -2.73
#